data_b790cdd9ea3db94c00e5035893a6736b
#
_entry.id   b790cdd9ea3db94c00e5035893a6736b
#
_cell.length_a   1.000
_cell.length_b   1.000
_cell.length_c   1.000
_cell.angle_alpha   90.00
_cell.angle_beta   90.00
_cell.angle_gamma   90.00
#
_symmetry.space_group_name_H-M   'P 1'
#
loop_
_entity.id
_entity.type
_entity.pdbx_description
1 polymer ?
#
loop_
_entity_poly.entity_id
_entity_poly.type
_entity_poly.pdbx_seq_one_letter_code
_entity_poly.pdbx_strand_id
1 'polypeptide(L)'
;MDKNKDKKQTYVLRVLMMISTVVLIILFFATMSMVGKIQGTARVVNYAGLVRGKTQRIIKMEDAGQEEDAMIDDVAAFIDGLRNGSDSLNLVRLDDYAFQSKMEELDDYFQSLEQEIYLVREKGYENSEIIAKSEQFFQICDEATGLAEAYSQRKASALNILEKIVMADIAILIGILGIELFKALRYAAQNRILQKKVYLDEATGLPNKNKCEEILNDETVLDEKYVTAVCVFDLNNLRTINNNLGHDK
;
A
#
# COMPACT_ATOMS: atom_id res chain seq x y z
N MET A 1 28.18 -31.17 1.72
CA MET A 1 27.16 -30.11 1.96
C MET A 1 25.82 -30.81 2.10
N ASP A 2 25.14 -30.61 3.22
CA ASP A 2 23.99 -31.45 3.63
C ASP A 2 22.74 -31.11 2.83
N LYS A 3 22.40 -31.94 1.82
CA LYS A 3 21.21 -31.80 0.95
C LYS A 3 19.89 -31.64 1.73
N ASN A 4 19.84 -32.16 2.96
CA ASN A 4 18.64 -32.11 3.80
C ASN A 4 18.46 -30.73 4.44
N LYS A 5 19.56 -30.06 4.77
CA LYS A 5 19.59 -28.70 5.33
C LYS A 5 19.17 -27.67 4.29
N ASP A 6 19.63 -27.83 3.04
CA ASP A 6 19.24 -26.93 1.92
C ASP A 6 17.76 -27.05 1.57
N LYS A 7 17.20 -28.27 1.56
CA LYS A 7 15.75 -28.48 1.31
C LYS A 7 14.90 -27.84 2.41
N LYS A 8 15.28 -28.00 3.68
CA LYS A 8 14.55 -27.40 4.81
C LYS A 8 14.59 -25.87 4.75
N GLN A 9 15.75 -25.31 4.41
CA GLN A 9 15.91 -23.85 4.27
C GLN A 9 15.05 -23.27 3.13
N THR A 10 15.02 -23.93 1.97
CA THR A 10 14.19 -23.52 0.83
C THR A 10 12.70 -23.60 1.16
N TYR A 11 12.26 -24.64 1.87
CA TYR A 11 10.88 -24.77 2.33
C TYR A 11 10.49 -23.62 3.28
N VAL A 12 11.34 -23.31 4.26
CA VAL A 12 11.10 -22.21 5.21
C VAL A 12 11.00 -20.86 4.48
N LEU A 13 11.90 -20.58 3.52
CA LEU A 13 11.83 -19.35 2.72
C LEU A 13 10.54 -19.24 1.92
N ARG A 14 10.06 -20.31 1.32
CA ARG A 14 8.78 -20.32 0.58
C ARG A 14 7.57 -20.07 1.48
N VAL A 15 7.56 -20.67 2.68
CA VAL A 15 6.51 -20.43 3.67
C VAL A 15 6.52 -18.97 4.13
N LEU A 16 7.71 -18.41 4.42
CA LEU A 16 7.85 -16.99 4.76
C LEU A 16 7.36 -16.07 3.63
N MET A 17 7.70 -16.39 2.39
CA MET A 17 7.24 -15.63 1.23
C MET A 17 5.71 -15.66 1.11
N MET A 18 5.06 -16.81 1.31
CA MET A 18 3.60 -16.90 1.29
C MET A 18 2.95 -16.09 2.42
N ILE A 19 3.51 -16.16 3.63
CA ILE A 19 3.01 -15.38 4.78
C ILE A 19 3.14 -13.87 4.49
N SER A 20 4.30 -13.41 4.04
CA SER A 20 4.57 -12.01 3.71
C SER A 20 3.63 -11.53 2.60
N THR A 21 3.37 -12.34 1.56
CA THR A 21 2.40 -11.98 0.50
C THR A 21 0.98 -11.81 1.06
N VAL A 22 0.53 -12.68 1.96
CA VAL A 22 -0.79 -12.56 2.60
C VAL A 22 -0.86 -11.31 3.47
N VAL A 23 0.19 -11.04 4.25
CA VAL A 23 0.32 -9.82 5.05
C VAL A 23 0.25 -8.57 4.17
N LEU A 24 0.97 -8.54 3.04
CA LEU A 24 0.95 -7.43 2.09
C LEU A 24 -0.45 -7.15 1.54
N ILE A 25 -1.22 -8.19 1.21
CA ILE A 25 -2.61 -8.05 0.76
C ILE A 25 -3.48 -7.42 1.85
N ILE A 26 -3.36 -7.88 3.09
CA ILE A 26 -4.11 -7.33 4.23
C ILE A 26 -3.73 -5.86 4.45
N LEU A 27 -2.45 -5.53 4.44
CA LEU A 27 -1.94 -4.17 4.59
C LEU A 27 -2.42 -3.25 3.46
N PHE A 28 -2.50 -3.75 2.22
CA PHE A 28 -3.03 -3.01 1.08
C PHE A 28 -4.48 -2.58 1.32
N PHE A 29 -5.37 -3.50 1.72
CA PHE A 29 -6.77 -3.17 2.01
C PHE A 29 -6.91 -2.24 3.22
N ALA A 30 -6.09 -2.42 4.25
CA ALA A 30 -6.05 -1.53 5.41
C ALA A 30 -5.66 -0.09 5.00
N THR A 31 -4.62 0.06 4.15
CA THR A 31 -4.17 1.35 3.63
C THR A 31 -5.28 2.02 2.80
N MET A 32 -5.92 1.29 1.89
CA MET A 32 -7.03 1.82 1.07
C MET A 32 -8.20 2.32 1.93
N SER A 33 -8.59 1.54 2.95
CA SER A 33 -9.65 1.93 3.89
C SER A 33 -9.27 3.21 4.66
N MET A 34 -8.02 3.33 5.07
CA MET A 34 -7.53 4.47 5.84
C MET A 34 -7.44 5.74 5.02
N VAL A 35 -6.99 5.65 3.76
CA VAL A 35 -6.97 6.78 2.81
C VAL A 35 -8.38 7.35 2.59
N GLY A 36 -9.38 6.49 2.36
CA GLY A 36 -10.77 6.93 2.21
C GLY A 36 -11.30 7.71 3.43
N LYS A 37 -10.93 7.28 4.64
CA LYS A 37 -11.31 7.99 5.88
C LYS A 37 -10.64 9.36 6.00
N ILE A 38 -9.36 9.48 5.63
CA ILE A 38 -8.62 10.75 5.70
C ILE A 38 -9.18 11.78 4.72
N GLN A 39 -9.54 11.38 3.51
CA GLN A 39 -10.15 12.28 2.51
C GLN A 39 -11.45 12.92 3.04
N GLY A 40 -12.26 12.17 3.77
CA GLY A 40 -13.46 12.70 4.42
C GLY A 40 -13.16 13.72 5.51
N THR A 41 -12.08 13.54 6.30
CA THR A 41 -11.75 14.45 7.41
C THR A 41 -11.34 15.85 6.96
N ALA A 42 -10.64 15.98 5.82
CA ALA A 42 -10.26 17.29 5.28
C ALA A 42 -11.47 18.16 4.95
N ARG A 43 -12.55 17.53 4.49
CA ARG A 43 -13.81 18.24 4.21
C ARG A 43 -14.51 18.69 5.50
N VAL A 44 -14.49 17.86 6.55
CA VAL A 44 -15.02 18.21 7.87
C VAL A 44 -14.31 19.45 8.44
N VAL A 45 -12.98 19.50 8.37
CA VAL A 45 -12.19 20.68 8.80
C VAL A 45 -12.60 21.92 8.01
N ASN A 46 -12.77 21.80 6.69
CA ASN A 46 -13.18 22.92 5.84
C ASN A 46 -14.57 23.43 6.22
N TYR A 47 -15.54 22.53 6.43
CA TYR A 47 -16.91 22.95 6.78
C TYR A 47 -16.99 23.51 8.21
N ALA A 48 -16.20 23.03 9.17
CA ALA A 48 -16.07 23.66 10.48
C ALA A 48 -15.56 25.13 10.36
N GLY A 49 -14.60 25.37 9.49
CA GLY A 49 -14.15 26.72 9.14
C GLY A 49 -15.24 27.56 8.44
N LEU A 50 -16.06 26.94 7.57
CA LEU A 50 -17.18 27.62 6.90
C LEU A 50 -18.27 28.04 7.88
N VAL A 51 -18.61 27.19 8.87
CA VAL A 51 -19.55 27.55 9.96
C VAL A 51 -19.09 28.82 10.63
N ARG A 52 -17.81 28.87 11.08
CA ARG A 52 -17.21 30.04 11.70
C ARG A 52 -17.28 31.28 10.80
N GLY A 53 -16.84 31.16 9.54
CA GLY A 53 -16.77 32.29 8.60
C GLY A 53 -18.14 32.81 8.19
N LYS A 54 -19.13 31.93 7.93
CA LYS A 54 -20.48 32.32 7.58
C LYS A 54 -21.19 33.00 8.75
N THR A 55 -21.05 32.48 9.96
CA THR A 55 -21.67 33.13 11.15
C THR A 55 -21.13 34.52 11.38
N GLN A 56 -19.81 34.74 11.27
CA GLN A 56 -19.26 36.10 11.34
C GLN A 56 -19.79 37.03 10.22
N ARG A 57 -20.02 36.47 9.04
CA ARG A 57 -20.66 37.23 7.95
C ARG A 57 -22.09 37.57 8.26
N ILE A 58 -22.89 36.63 8.79
CA ILE A 58 -24.27 36.89 9.22
C ILE A 58 -24.30 38.09 10.18
N ILE A 59 -23.50 38.05 11.24
CA ILE A 59 -23.45 39.15 12.24
C ILE A 59 -23.15 40.50 11.60
N LYS A 60 -22.19 40.56 10.65
CA LYS A 60 -21.89 41.81 9.91
C LYS A 60 -23.02 42.28 9.02
N MET A 61 -23.75 41.38 8.39
CA MET A 61 -24.88 41.72 7.52
C MET A 61 -26.05 42.22 8.34
N GLU A 62 -26.36 41.59 9.45
CA GLU A 62 -27.38 41.99 10.42
C GLU A 62 -27.06 43.37 11.02
N ASP A 63 -25.75 43.64 11.35
CA ASP A 63 -25.30 44.97 11.79
C ASP A 63 -25.51 46.07 10.71
N ALA A 64 -25.41 45.69 9.44
CA ALA A 64 -25.69 46.54 8.30
C ALA A 64 -27.19 46.65 7.96
N GLY A 65 -28.08 46.02 8.73
CA GLY A 65 -29.53 45.98 8.51
C GLY A 65 -29.94 45.10 7.34
N GLN A 66 -29.15 44.11 6.97
CA GLN A 66 -29.45 43.13 5.91
C GLN A 66 -29.70 41.76 6.55
N GLU A 67 -30.90 41.27 6.39
CA GLU A 67 -31.34 39.97 6.89
C GLU A 67 -30.80 38.84 5.99
N GLU A 68 -30.17 37.79 6.61
CA GLU A 68 -29.52 36.71 5.89
C GLU A 68 -30.02 35.33 6.35
N ASP A 69 -31.36 35.13 6.31
CA ASP A 69 -32.01 33.88 6.75
C ASP A 69 -31.45 32.64 5.98
N ALA A 70 -31.28 32.77 4.66
CA ALA A 70 -30.74 31.68 3.87
C ALA A 70 -29.32 31.26 4.32
N MET A 71 -28.51 32.18 4.86
CA MET A 71 -27.17 31.88 5.37
C MET A 71 -27.23 31.26 6.78
N ILE A 72 -28.25 31.64 7.58
CA ILE A 72 -28.54 31.02 8.87
C ILE A 72 -28.91 29.55 8.65
N ASP A 73 -29.81 29.25 7.70
CA ASP A 73 -30.21 27.89 7.32
C ASP A 73 -29.02 27.07 6.82
N ASP A 74 -28.14 27.66 6.00
CA ASP A 74 -26.90 27.02 5.54
C ASP A 74 -26.00 26.62 6.70
N VAL A 75 -25.80 27.51 7.70
CA VAL A 75 -24.98 27.26 8.86
C VAL A 75 -25.55 26.11 9.70
N ALA A 76 -26.88 26.13 9.93
CA ALA A 76 -27.59 25.06 10.62
C ALA A 76 -27.40 23.71 9.91
N ALA A 77 -27.54 23.69 8.58
CA ALA A 77 -27.32 22.47 7.78
C ALA A 77 -25.85 21.98 7.83
N PHE A 78 -24.89 22.90 7.89
CA PHE A 78 -23.47 22.52 8.04
C PHE A 78 -23.19 21.92 9.41
N ILE A 79 -23.76 22.48 10.48
CA ILE A 79 -23.62 21.97 11.85
C ILE A 79 -24.22 20.57 11.94
N ASP A 80 -25.42 20.36 11.42
CA ASP A 80 -26.06 19.05 11.37
C ASP A 80 -25.21 18.04 10.57
N GLY A 81 -24.73 18.43 9.39
CA GLY A 81 -23.87 17.60 8.57
C GLY A 81 -22.53 17.23 9.24
N LEU A 82 -21.96 18.12 10.05
CA LEU A 82 -20.73 17.86 10.81
C LEU A 82 -20.98 16.88 11.98
N ARG A 83 -22.16 16.93 12.61
CA ARG A 83 -22.55 16.01 13.69
C ARG A 83 -22.91 14.63 13.19
N ASN A 84 -23.76 14.56 12.16
CA ASN A 84 -24.45 13.34 11.77
C ASN A 84 -23.87 12.71 10.49
N GLY A 85 -23.07 13.48 9.73
CA GLY A 85 -22.69 13.18 8.36
C GLY A 85 -23.77 13.69 7.39
N SER A 86 -23.39 13.91 6.13
CA SER A 86 -24.33 14.38 5.09
C SER A 86 -23.86 13.94 3.72
N ASP A 87 -24.69 13.18 3.00
CA ASP A 87 -24.39 12.75 1.63
C ASP A 87 -24.42 13.93 0.67
N SER A 88 -25.36 14.87 0.86
CA SER A 88 -25.50 16.06 0.01
C SER A 88 -24.28 16.99 0.10
N LEU A 89 -23.66 17.09 1.28
CA LEU A 89 -22.45 17.87 1.53
C LEU A 89 -21.17 17.01 1.41
N ASN A 90 -21.31 15.71 1.17
CA ASN A 90 -20.22 14.73 1.22
C ASN A 90 -19.42 14.81 2.55
N LEU A 91 -20.11 15.00 3.66
CA LEU A 91 -19.53 15.03 4.99
C LEU A 91 -19.60 13.65 5.64
N VAL A 92 -18.49 13.20 6.19
CA VAL A 92 -18.43 11.98 7.00
C VAL A 92 -18.55 12.37 8.47
N ARG A 93 -19.33 11.60 9.24
CA ARG A 93 -19.32 11.74 10.68
C ARG A 93 -17.96 11.31 11.23
N LEU A 94 -17.31 12.18 12.03
CA LEU A 94 -16.09 11.80 12.72
C LEU A 94 -16.44 10.96 13.96
N ASP A 95 -15.79 9.79 14.04
CA ASP A 95 -15.90 8.91 15.19
C ASP A 95 -14.84 9.30 16.24
N ASP A 96 -15.03 10.49 16.85
CA ASP A 96 -14.19 11.07 17.88
C ASP A 96 -15.09 11.73 18.93
N TYR A 97 -15.01 11.23 20.16
CA TYR A 97 -15.87 11.69 21.25
C TYR A 97 -15.71 13.18 21.56
N ALA A 98 -14.47 13.67 21.59
CA ALA A 98 -14.20 15.06 21.91
C ALA A 98 -14.78 16.01 20.83
N PHE A 99 -14.63 15.65 19.56
CA PHE A 99 -15.21 16.41 18.44
C PHE A 99 -16.74 16.37 18.51
N GLN A 100 -17.36 15.21 18.72
CA GLN A 100 -18.82 15.09 18.76
C GLN A 100 -19.43 15.87 19.94
N SER A 101 -18.81 15.82 21.13
CA SER A 101 -19.23 16.60 22.29
C SER A 101 -19.11 18.13 22.04
N LYS A 102 -18.04 18.56 21.34
CA LYS A 102 -17.89 19.98 20.97
C LYS A 102 -18.90 20.41 19.90
N MET A 103 -19.27 19.52 18.97
CA MET A 103 -20.31 19.79 17.99
C MET A 103 -21.70 19.89 18.61
N GLU A 104 -21.98 19.14 19.67
CA GLU A 104 -23.23 19.28 20.45
C GLU A 104 -23.28 20.65 21.13
N GLU A 105 -22.22 21.06 21.82
CA GLU A 105 -22.10 22.39 22.41
C GLU A 105 -22.26 23.50 21.37
N LEU A 106 -21.66 23.33 20.19
CA LEU A 106 -21.72 24.29 19.08
C LEU A 106 -23.15 24.42 18.53
N ASP A 107 -23.88 23.33 18.38
CA ASP A 107 -25.26 23.32 17.92
C ASP A 107 -26.19 24.03 18.91
N ASP A 108 -26.11 23.68 20.21
CA ASP A 108 -26.90 24.32 21.27
C ASP A 108 -26.60 25.83 21.34
N TYR A 109 -25.33 26.21 21.19
CA TYR A 109 -24.94 27.60 21.22
C TYR A 109 -25.38 28.37 19.97
N PHE A 110 -25.39 27.72 18.79
CA PHE A 110 -25.88 28.32 17.55
C PHE A 110 -27.38 28.68 17.66
N GLN A 111 -28.19 27.79 18.23
CA GLN A 111 -29.61 28.06 18.46
C GLN A 111 -29.81 29.28 19.38
N SER A 112 -28.98 29.46 20.41
CA SER A 112 -29.01 30.64 21.25
C SER A 112 -28.56 31.91 20.52
N LEU A 113 -27.58 31.80 19.61
CA LEU A 113 -27.12 32.92 18.78
C LEU A 113 -28.18 33.31 17.75
N GLU A 114 -28.86 32.34 17.14
CA GLU A 114 -29.97 32.58 16.20
C GLU A 114 -31.12 33.37 16.87
N GLN A 115 -31.50 32.98 18.09
CA GLN A 115 -32.49 33.74 18.85
C GLN A 115 -32.05 35.18 19.11
N GLU A 116 -30.77 35.41 19.38
CA GLU A 116 -30.22 36.75 19.59
C GLU A 116 -30.23 37.56 18.29
N ILE A 117 -29.96 36.95 17.14
CA ILE A 117 -30.07 37.60 15.82
C ILE A 117 -31.53 38.15 15.60
N TYR A 118 -32.53 37.31 15.86
CA TYR A 118 -33.93 37.76 15.74
C TYR A 118 -34.27 38.84 16.75
N LEU A 119 -33.71 38.77 17.98
CA LEU A 119 -33.93 39.82 18.98
C LEU A 119 -33.34 41.16 18.56
N VAL A 120 -32.19 41.17 17.88
CA VAL A 120 -31.52 42.35 17.34
C VAL A 120 -32.39 43.01 16.26
N ARG A 121 -33.05 42.24 15.40
CA ARG A 121 -33.96 42.75 14.38
C ARG A 121 -35.17 43.49 15.01
N GLU A 122 -35.65 43.00 16.17
CA GLU A 122 -36.79 43.62 16.86
C GLU A 122 -36.40 44.82 17.73
N LYS A 123 -35.28 44.75 18.47
CA LYS A 123 -34.92 45.70 19.53
C LYS A 123 -33.68 46.55 19.26
N GLY A 124 -32.97 46.25 18.19
CA GLY A 124 -31.70 46.91 17.82
C GLY A 124 -30.49 46.41 18.63
N TYR A 125 -29.31 46.71 18.15
CA TYR A 125 -28.04 46.28 18.70
C TYR A 125 -27.71 46.80 20.11
N GLU A 126 -28.16 48.01 20.45
CA GLU A 126 -27.81 48.63 21.76
C GLU A 126 -28.31 47.84 22.98
N ASN A 127 -29.32 47.01 22.81
CA ASN A 127 -29.94 46.22 23.86
C ASN A 127 -29.72 44.70 23.68
N SER A 128 -28.69 44.29 22.94
CA SER A 128 -28.42 42.89 22.61
C SER A 128 -27.07 42.44 23.10
N GLU A 129 -26.93 41.12 23.32
CA GLU A 129 -25.67 40.47 23.65
C GLU A 129 -24.99 39.85 22.41
N ILE A 130 -25.45 40.23 21.18
CA ILE A 130 -25.05 39.60 19.93
C ILE A 130 -23.53 39.54 19.74
N ILE A 131 -22.80 40.62 20.09
CA ILE A 131 -21.34 40.68 19.95
C ILE A 131 -20.69 39.69 20.87
N ALA A 132 -21.05 39.67 22.18
CA ALA A 132 -20.48 38.74 23.15
C ALA A 132 -20.75 37.28 22.77
N LYS A 133 -22.01 37.00 22.35
CA LYS A 133 -22.40 35.66 21.90
C LYS A 133 -21.65 35.25 20.61
N SER A 134 -21.48 36.15 19.66
CA SER A 134 -20.76 35.87 18.42
C SER A 134 -19.28 35.56 18.67
N GLU A 135 -18.63 36.25 19.59
CA GLU A 135 -17.25 35.99 19.99
C GLU A 135 -17.10 34.62 20.71
N GLN A 136 -18.05 34.30 21.57
CA GLN A 136 -18.05 32.97 22.24
C GLN A 136 -18.34 31.85 21.22
N PHE A 137 -19.28 32.03 20.30
CA PHE A 137 -19.53 31.09 19.21
C PHE A 137 -18.30 30.89 18.34
N PHE A 138 -17.57 31.98 18.03
CA PHE A 138 -16.33 31.93 17.29
C PHE A 138 -15.29 31.03 18.00
N GLN A 139 -15.13 31.17 19.34
CA GLN A 139 -14.21 30.34 20.12
C GLN A 139 -14.61 28.85 20.07
N ILE A 140 -15.91 28.53 20.22
CA ILE A 140 -16.41 27.15 20.12
C ILE A 140 -16.13 26.56 18.74
N CYS A 141 -16.33 27.34 17.65
CA CYS A 141 -16.01 26.94 16.28
C CYS A 141 -14.51 26.67 16.11
N ASP A 142 -13.66 27.50 16.70
CA ASP A 142 -12.21 27.37 16.61
C ASP A 142 -11.73 26.10 17.33
N GLU A 143 -12.26 25.82 18.53
CA GLU A 143 -12.02 24.57 19.24
C GLU A 143 -12.49 23.35 18.47
N ALA A 144 -13.70 23.39 17.89
CA ALA A 144 -14.23 22.30 17.04
C ALA A 144 -13.33 22.04 15.82
N THR A 145 -12.89 23.12 15.16
CA THR A 145 -11.96 23.03 14.03
C THR A 145 -10.64 22.39 14.45
N GLY A 146 -10.06 22.83 15.59
CA GLY A 146 -8.82 22.27 16.15
C GLY A 146 -8.95 20.78 16.49
N LEU A 147 -10.09 20.34 17.01
CA LEU A 147 -10.37 18.93 17.30
C LEU A 147 -10.48 18.11 16.01
N ALA A 148 -11.12 18.64 14.96
CA ALA A 148 -11.18 17.99 13.65
C ALA A 148 -9.80 17.86 13.00
N GLU A 149 -8.97 18.90 13.07
CA GLU A 149 -7.58 18.89 12.61
C GLU A 149 -6.74 17.87 13.37
N ALA A 150 -6.83 17.84 14.71
CA ALA A 150 -6.12 16.89 15.54
C ALA A 150 -6.52 15.43 15.20
N TYR A 151 -7.80 15.18 14.94
CA TYR A 151 -8.29 13.88 14.49
C TYR A 151 -7.69 13.51 13.14
N SER A 152 -7.71 14.42 12.18
CA SER A 152 -7.11 14.23 10.84
C SER A 152 -5.61 13.91 10.94
N GLN A 153 -4.86 14.65 11.76
CA GLN A 153 -3.43 14.42 11.98
C GLN A 153 -3.15 13.07 12.63
N ARG A 154 -3.96 12.63 13.61
CA ARG A 154 -3.83 11.29 14.20
C ARG A 154 -4.04 10.19 13.14
N LYS A 155 -5.03 10.33 12.25
CA LYS A 155 -5.26 9.38 11.15
C LYS A 155 -4.13 9.39 10.13
N ALA A 156 -3.61 10.57 9.76
CA ALA A 156 -2.47 10.70 8.84
C ALA A 156 -1.19 10.09 9.44
N SER A 157 -0.95 10.30 10.73
CA SER A 157 0.20 9.70 11.43
C SER A 157 0.11 8.18 11.48
N ALA A 158 -1.07 7.63 11.73
CA ALA A 158 -1.30 6.19 11.70
C ALA A 158 -1.12 5.60 10.29
N LEU A 159 -1.55 6.30 9.23
CA LEU A 159 -1.29 5.92 7.84
C LEU A 159 0.22 5.89 7.55
N ASN A 160 0.96 6.90 7.98
CA ASN A 160 2.42 6.95 7.79
C ASN A 160 3.14 5.75 8.46
N ILE A 161 2.67 5.32 9.65
CA ILE A 161 3.19 4.11 10.30
C ILE A 161 2.87 2.87 9.46
N LEU A 162 1.63 2.75 8.98
CA LEU A 162 1.20 1.64 8.14
C LEU A 162 2.02 1.55 6.84
N GLU A 163 2.27 2.68 6.17
CA GLU A 163 3.12 2.77 4.98
C GLU A 163 4.56 2.27 5.25
N LYS A 164 5.14 2.61 6.39
CA LYS A 164 6.46 2.11 6.79
C LYS A 164 6.48 0.60 6.98
N ILE A 165 5.40 0.03 7.54
CA ILE A 165 5.25 -1.42 7.68
C ILE A 165 5.15 -2.09 6.31
N VAL A 166 4.36 -1.53 5.38
CA VAL A 166 4.26 -2.00 3.99
C VAL A 166 5.63 -1.98 3.30
N MET A 167 6.37 -0.89 3.43
CA MET A 167 7.72 -0.77 2.85
C MET A 167 8.69 -1.81 3.42
N ALA A 168 8.63 -2.08 4.72
CA ALA A 168 9.45 -3.10 5.35
C ALA A 168 9.10 -4.51 4.85
N ASP A 169 7.81 -4.84 4.71
CA ASP A 169 7.35 -6.13 4.19
C ASP A 169 7.76 -6.33 2.72
N ILE A 170 7.64 -5.31 1.88
CA ILE A 170 8.14 -5.32 0.49
C ILE A 170 9.65 -5.56 0.44
N ALA A 171 10.43 -4.91 1.31
CA ALA A 171 11.87 -5.10 1.37
C ALA A 171 12.24 -6.55 1.75
N ILE A 172 11.49 -7.16 2.69
CA ILE A 172 11.65 -8.57 3.06
C ILE A 172 11.35 -9.48 1.86
N LEU A 173 10.25 -9.25 1.14
CA LEU A 173 9.89 -10.01 -0.06
C LEU A 173 10.97 -9.93 -1.13
N ILE A 174 11.48 -8.75 -1.43
CA ILE A 174 12.56 -8.54 -2.39
C ILE A 174 13.81 -9.30 -1.96
N GLY A 175 14.16 -9.28 -0.67
CA GLY A 175 15.28 -10.02 -0.11
C GLY A 175 15.13 -11.54 -0.30
N ILE A 176 13.96 -12.10 0.00
CA ILE A 176 13.66 -13.53 -0.18
C ILE A 176 13.76 -13.91 -1.66
N LEU A 177 13.14 -13.13 -2.57
CA LEU A 177 13.20 -13.36 -4.01
C LEU A 177 14.64 -13.30 -4.54
N GLY A 178 15.45 -12.36 -4.06
CA GLY A 178 16.87 -12.26 -4.40
C GLY A 178 17.66 -13.51 -4.00
N ILE A 179 17.41 -14.05 -2.80
CA ILE A 179 18.05 -15.30 -2.33
C ILE A 179 17.63 -16.49 -3.20
N GLU A 180 16.34 -16.63 -3.52
CA GLU A 180 15.84 -17.72 -4.37
C GLU A 180 16.39 -17.61 -5.80
N LEU A 181 16.46 -16.43 -6.37
CA LEU A 181 17.05 -16.19 -7.69
C LEU A 181 18.55 -16.54 -7.70
N PHE A 182 19.29 -16.10 -6.70
CA PHE A 182 20.72 -16.43 -6.59
C PHE A 182 20.95 -17.94 -6.50
N LYS A 183 20.16 -18.66 -5.70
CA LYS A 183 20.20 -20.12 -5.63
C LYS A 183 19.90 -20.76 -6.99
N ALA A 184 18.85 -20.31 -7.67
CA ALA A 184 18.46 -20.83 -8.99
C ALA A 184 19.60 -20.65 -10.03
N LEU A 185 20.22 -19.47 -10.07
CA LEU A 185 21.35 -19.20 -10.97
C LEU A 185 22.57 -20.09 -10.64
N ARG A 186 22.86 -20.28 -9.36
CA ARG A 186 23.94 -21.18 -8.92
C ARG A 186 23.68 -22.64 -9.32
N TYR A 187 22.45 -23.13 -9.13
CA TYR A 187 22.09 -24.49 -9.56
C TYR A 187 22.16 -24.63 -11.09
N ALA A 188 21.70 -23.64 -11.86
CA ALA A 188 21.80 -23.67 -13.32
C ALA A 188 23.27 -23.73 -13.80
N ALA A 189 24.15 -22.93 -13.17
CA ALA A 189 25.59 -22.96 -13.48
C ALA A 189 26.23 -24.32 -13.16
N GLN A 190 25.90 -24.91 -11.99
CA GLN A 190 26.39 -26.23 -11.59
C GLN A 190 25.92 -27.34 -12.54
N ASN A 191 24.64 -27.30 -12.95
CA ASN A 191 24.08 -28.25 -13.90
C ASN A 191 24.76 -28.20 -15.27
N ARG A 192 25.11 -27.00 -15.77
CA ARG A 192 25.86 -26.85 -17.03
C ARG A 192 27.25 -27.50 -16.95
N ILE A 193 27.96 -27.34 -15.81
CA ILE A 193 29.27 -27.97 -15.56
C ILE A 193 29.13 -29.48 -15.48
N LEU A 194 28.10 -29.97 -14.77
CA LEU A 194 27.82 -31.40 -14.66
C LEU A 194 27.50 -32.03 -16.01
N GLN A 195 26.64 -31.38 -16.84
CA GLN A 195 26.33 -31.86 -18.18
C GLN A 195 27.58 -31.96 -19.05
N LYS A 196 28.49 -30.96 -19.01
CA LYS A 196 29.76 -31.06 -19.74
C LYS A 196 30.58 -32.25 -19.29
N LYS A 197 30.73 -32.53 -17.97
CA LYS A 197 31.46 -33.66 -17.47
C LYS A 197 30.84 -35.01 -17.78
N VAL A 198 29.51 -35.08 -17.85
CA VAL A 198 28.76 -36.34 -18.13
C VAL A 198 28.80 -36.69 -19.61
N TYR A 199 28.79 -35.71 -20.54
CA TYR A 199 28.57 -35.92 -21.97
C TYR A 199 29.75 -35.59 -22.84
N LEU A 200 30.82 -34.94 -22.32
CA LEU A 200 32.02 -34.62 -23.08
C LEU A 200 33.20 -35.35 -22.50
N ASP A 201 34.14 -35.77 -23.35
CA ASP A 201 35.44 -36.24 -22.99
C ASP A 201 36.34 -35.07 -22.55
N GLU A 202 36.99 -35.20 -21.40
CA GLU A 202 37.74 -34.10 -20.76
C GLU A 202 39.00 -33.71 -21.55
N ALA A 203 39.63 -34.69 -22.26
CA ALA A 203 40.84 -34.47 -23.02
C ALA A 203 40.61 -33.87 -24.40
N THR A 204 39.54 -34.27 -25.08
CA THR A 204 39.26 -33.91 -26.47
C THR A 204 38.16 -32.89 -26.63
N GLY A 205 37.30 -32.73 -25.61
CA GLY A 205 36.10 -31.89 -25.70
C GLY A 205 34.98 -32.42 -26.62
N LEU A 206 35.16 -33.61 -27.15
CA LEU A 206 34.18 -34.29 -28.02
C LEU A 206 33.10 -35.02 -27.18
N PRO A 207 31.94 -35.35 -27.76
CA PRO A 207 30.94 -36.19 -27.13
C PRO A 207 31.55 -37.54 -26.71
N ASN A 208 31.36 -37.89 -25.43
CA ASN A 208 31.82 -39.17 -24.89
C ASN A 208 30.79 -40.28 -25.15
N LYS A 209 31.10 -41.51 -24.67
CA LYS A 209 30.24 -42.68 -24.80
C LYS A 209 28.82 -42.44 -24.31
N ASN A 210 28.63 -41.74 -23.19
CA ASN A 210 27.30 -41.49 -22.65
C ASN A 210 26.43 -40.61 -23.59
N LYS A 211 27.07 -39.61 -24.26
CA LYS A 211 26.34 -38.78 -25.25
C LYS A 211 26.02 -39.55 -26.51
N CYS A 212 26.90 -40.43 -26.94
CA CYS A 212 26.62 -41.33 -28.07
C CYS A 212 25.43 -42.28 -27.76
N GLU A 213 25.41 -42.87 -26.58
CA GLU A 213 24.30 -43.76 -26.16
C GLU A 213 22.98 -43.00 -26.03
N GLU A 214 23.00 -41.77 -25.51
CA GLU A 214 21.80 -40.91 -25.47
C GLU A 214 21.25 -40.63 -26.89
N ILE A 215 22.09 -40.22 -27.82
CA ILE A 215 21.69 -39.92 -29.18
C ILE A 215 21.17 -41.16 -29.90
N LEU A 216 21.78 -42.33 -29.72
CA LEU A 216 21.35 -43.58 -30.35
C LEU A 216 20.03 -44.12 -29.79
N ASN A 217 19.71 -43.79 -28.53
CA ASN A 217 18.44 -44.18 -27.89
C ASN A 217 17.31 -43.15 -28.08
N ASP A 218 17.59 -41.99 -28.67
CA ASP A 218 16.60 -40.95 -28.94
C ASP A 218 15.95 -41.19 -30.29
N GLU A 219 14.77 -41.76 -30.29
CA GLU A 219 13.97 -42.07 -31.51
C GLU A 219 13.69 -40.79 -32.34
N THR A 220 13.76 -39.61 -31.76
CA THR A 220 13.49 -38.35 -32.45
C THR A 220 14.66 -37.87 -33.32
N VAL A 221 15.86 -38.36 -33.07
CA VAL A 221 17.08 -38.00 -33.84
C VAL A 221 17.16 -38.76 -35.19
N LEU A 222 16.53 -39.92 -35.27
CA LEU A 222 16.44 -40.74 -36.49
C LEU A 222 15.15 -40.42 -37.23
N ASP A 223 15.12 -39.33 -38.00
CA ASP A 223 13.99 -38.95 -38.85
C ASP A 223 14.00 -39.82 -40.15
N GLU A 224 12.87 -40.46 -40.45
CA GLU A 224 12.69 -41.29 -41.67
C GLU A 224 12.91 -40.49 -42.99
N LYS A 225 12.88 -39.17 -42.92
CA LYS A 225 13.10 -38.28 -44.07
C LYS A 225 14.56 -38.14 -44.50
N TYR A 226 15.51 -38.49 -43.65
CA TYR A 226 16.93 -38.29 -43.92
C TYR A 226 17.69 -39.59 -43.85
N VAL A 227 18.56 -39.82 -44.86
CA VAL A 227 19.48 -40.95 -44.83
C VAL A 227 20.57 -40.68 -43.78
N THR A 228 20.57 -41.43 -42.69
CA THR A 228 21.58 -41.31 -41.63
C THR A 228 22.64 -42.40 -41.82
N ALA A 229 23.89 -42.03 -41.88
CA ALA A 229 25.02 -42.97 -41.90
C ALA A 229 25.75 -42.94 -40.55
N VAL A 230 25.98 -44.11 -39.98
CA VAL A 230 26.81 -44.27 -38.78
C VAL A 230 28.15 -44.82 -39.17
N CYS A 231 29.22 -44.07 -38.81
CA CYS A 231 30.61 -44.50 -39.04
C CYS A 231 31.28 -44.80 -37.71
N VAL A 232 31.93 -45.95 -37.62
CA VAL A 232 32.73 -46.33 -36.43
C VAL A 232 34.21 -46.38 -36.87
N PHE A 233 35.04 -45.67 -36.13
CA PHE A 233 36.49 -45.70 -36.35
C PHE A 233 37.15 -46.32 -35.11
N ASP A 234 38.09 -47.28 -35.37
CA ASP A 234 38.90 -47.89 -34.31
C ASP A 234 40.37 -47.76 -34.67
N LEU A 235 41.22 -47.49 -33.69
CA LEU A 235 42.67 -47.39 -33.87
C LEU A 235 43.31 -48.72 -33.53
N ASN A 236 43.86 -49.35 -34.58
CA ASN A 236 44.57 -50.62 -34.42
C ASN A 236 45.82 -50.47 -33.52
N ASN A 237 46.02 -51.42 -32.63
CA ASN A 237 47.13 -51.47 -31.69
C ASN A 237 47.25 -50.30 -30.68
N LEU A 238 46.16 -49.52 -30.41
CA LEU A 238 46.16 -48.39 -29.49
C LEU A 238 46.65 -48.79 -28.09
N ARG A 239 46.29 -50.00 -27.63
CA ARG A 239 46.76 -50.55 -26.33
C ARG A 239 48.27 -50.71 -26.27
N THR A 240 48.90 -51.19 -27.34
CA THR A 240 50.35 -51.35 -27.43
C THR A 240 51.04 -49.99 -27.51
N ILE A 241 50.46 -49.03 -28.23
CA ILE A 241 50.99 -47.67 -28.30
C ILE A 241 50.94 -47.00 -26.95
N ASN A 242 49.80 -47.06 -26.26
CA ASN A 242 49.65 -46.48 -24.91
C ASN A 242 50.55 -47.12 -23.86
N ASN A 243 50.76 -48.41 -23.94
CA ASN A 243 51.69 -49.12 -23.02
C ASN A 243 53.13 -48.72 -23.25
N ASN A 244 53.55 -48.41 -24.48
CA ASN A 244 54.91 -48.08 -24.81
C ASN A 244 55.24 -46.59 -24.74
N LEU A 245 54.28 -45.73 -24.99
CA LEU A 245 54.47 -44.29 -25.13
C LEU A 245 53.73 -43.47 -24.07
N GLY A 246 52.87 -44.09 -23.26
CA GLY A 246 51.98 -43.41 -22.31
C GLY A 246 50.69 -42.91 -22.98
N HIS A 247 49.69 -42.54 -22.14
CA HIS A 247 48.37 -42.07 -22.60
C HIS A 247 48.37 -40.60 -23.08
N ASP A 248 49.45 -39.86 -22.87
CA ASP A 248 49.54 -38.42 -23.13
C ASP A 248 50.23 -38.07 -24.45
N LYS A 249 50.35 -39.03 -25.38
CA LYS A 249 51.00 -38.81 -26.68
C LYS A 249 50.13 -39.24 -27.86
#